data_ddaa2b1cec5250fbe5f69f9cff52f67d
#
_entry.id   ddaa2b1cec5250fbe5f69f9cff52f67d
#
_cell.length_a   1.000
_cell.length_b   1.000
_cell.length_c   1.000
_cell.angle_alpha   90.00
_cell.angle_beta   90.00
_cell.angle_gamma   90.00
#
_symmetry.space_group_name_H-M   'P 1'
#
loop_
_entity.id
_entity.type
_entity.pdbx_description
1 polymer ?
#
loop_
_entity_poly.entity_id
_entity_poly.type
_entity_poly.pdbx_seq_one_letter_code
_entity_poly.pdbx_strand_id
1 'polypeptide(L)'
;MAMKKTEEVVIRNFEQLETKIRIVGDSPLIVHNWSEKAKKEMLDAQTGKNKTKKKPCKMPFDDFARALYWITEMPTEIVKDPSTNEDRDIVSEELFDKAIEDGAKFGFPVSAFKLAGNSAAYRMGWVKNQMALRGAYFLKSKYGEVAWIQGCTPVMREDMVKVGMGSSDLRYRPMFESWYCDLILTINTGFGMSVDDIINVINAGGAGVGVGEWRPERDGIFGTYHVEVVK
;
A
#
# COMPACT_ATOMS: atom_id res chain seq x y z
N MET A 1 -47.94 -19.91 33.92
CA MET A 1 -47.05 -19.21 32.96
C MET A 1 -45.75 -18.93 33.66
N ALA A 2 -44.66 -19.60 33.29
CA ALA A 2 -43.35 -19.38 33.88
C ALA A 2 -42.74 -18.11 33.26
N MET A 3 -42.44 -17.10 34.06
CA MET A 3 -41.68 -15.92 33.65
C MET A 3 -40.30 -16.35 33.14
N LYS A 4 -39.98 -16.09 31.87
CA LYS A 4 -38.65 -16.20 31.34
C LYS A 4 -37.76 -15.23 32.12
N LYS A 5 -36.76 -15.74 32.85
CA LYS A 5 -35.70 -14.95 33.44
C LYS A 5 -34.95 -14.27 32.29
N THR A 6 -34.95 -12.94 32.25
CA THR A 6 -34.14 -12.16 31.34
C THR A 6 -32.70 -12.29 31.82
N GLU A 7 -31.84 -12.94 31.07
CA GLU A 7 -30.40 -12.97 31.35
C GLU A 7 -29.86 -11.54 31.19
N GLU A 8 -29.18 -11.06 32.23
CA GLU A 8 -28.54 -9.75 32.22
C GLU A 8 -27.27 -9.84 31.36
N VAL A 9 -27.25 -9.08 30.27
CA VAL A 9 -26.09 -9.05 29.35
C VAL A 9 -25.01 -8.19 29.98
N VAL A 10 -23.89 -8.81 30.39
CA VAL A 10 -22.72 -8.11 30.89
C VAL A 10 -21.84 -7.69 29.71
N ILE A 11 -21.80 -6.40 29.42
CA ILE A 11 -20.91 -5.81 28.40
C ILE A 11 -19.50 -5.76 29.00
N ARG A 12 -18.55 -6.47 28.37
CA ARG A 12 -17.12 -6.38 28.72
C ARG A 12 -16.48 -5.28 27.90
N ASN A 13 -15.85 -4.32 28.58
CA ASN A 13 -15.03 -3.32 27.92
C ASN A 13 -13.68 -3.92 27.52
N PHE A 14 -13.28 -3.71 26.28
CA PHE A 14 -11.93 -4.05 25.82
C PHE A 14 -11.05 -2.81 25.97
N GLU A 15 -9.97 -2.94 26.74
CA GLU A 15 -8.97 -1.89 26.82
C GLU A 15 -8.12 -1.86 25.56
N GLN A 16 -7.91 -0.66 25.02
CA GLN A 16 -7.05 -0.41 23.90
C GLN A 16 -5.94 0.56 24.31
N LEU A 17 -4.72 0.22 23.92
CA LEU A 17 -3.56 1.10 24.06
C LEU A 17 -3.24 1.71 22.69
N GLU A 18 -2.96 3.00 22.66
CA GLU A 18 -2.51 3.69 21.45
C GLU A 18 -1.10 4.23 21.65
N THR A 19 -0.25 4.01 20.66
CA THR A 19 1.10 4.58 20.62
C THR A 19 1.43 5.04 19.21
N LYS A 20 2.30 6.04 19.11
CA LYS A 20 2.81 6.50 17.81
C LYS A 20 4.05 5.71 17.45
N ILE A 21 4.11 5.24 16.23
CA ILE A 21 5.27 4.56 15.68
C ILE A 21 5.67 5.21 14.36
N ARG A 22 6.96 5.15 14.08
CA ARG A 22 7.52 5.48 12.77
C ARG A 22 8.03 4.21 12.13
N ILE A 23 7.63 3.98 10.89
CA ILE A 23 8.21 2.94 10.04
C ILE A 23 9.26 3.63 9.17
N VAL A 24 10.49 3.14 9.24
CA VAL A 24 11.65 3.67 8.51
C VAL A 24 12.12 2.62 7.51
N GLY A 25 12.26 3.01 6.24
CA GLY A 25 12.75 2.12 5.20
C GLY A 25 14.23 1.83 5.33
N ASP A 26 14.61 0.55 5.33
CA ASP A 26 15.99 0.07 5.27
C ASP A 26 16.46 -0.12 3.83
N SER A 27 15.53 -0.24 2.90
CA SER A 27 15.78 -0.29 1.45
C SER A 27 14.72 0.52 0.70
N PRO A 28 14.98 0.89 -0.59
CA PRO A 28 14.01 1.65 -1.37
C PRO A 28 12.64 0.98 -1.45
N LEU A 29 11.57 1.77 -1.48
CA LEU A 29 10.20 1.30 -1.63
C LEU A 29 9.73 1.50 -3.07
N ILE A 30 9.36 0.41 -3.74
CA ILE A 30 8.74 0.45 -5.07
C ILE A 30 7.24 0.27 -4.91
N VAL A 31 6.47 1.26 -5.38
CA VAL A 31 5.01 1.24 -5.28
C VAL A 31 4.36 0.96 -6.63
N HIS A 32 3.16 0.40 -6.60
CA HIS A 32 2.37 0.15 -7.80
C HIS A 32 0.88 0.19 -7.45
N ASN A 33 0.31 1.38 -7.59
CA ASN A 33 -1.14 1.53 -7.50
C ASN A 33 -1.78 1.04 -8.81
N TRP A 34 -2.91 0.39 -8.71
CA TRP A 34 -3.69 -0.02 -9.89
C TRP A 34 -4.37 1.22 -10.49
N SER A 35 -3.95 1.58 -11.69
CA SER A 35 -4.54 2.72 -12.38
C SER A 35 -6.01 2.49 -12.71
N GLU A 36 -6.81 3.56 -12.77
CA GLU A 36 -8.22 3.50 -13.19
C GLU A 36 -8.37 2.88 -14.58
N LYS A 37 -7.37 3.08 -15.46
CA LYS A 37 -7.29 2.42 -16.78
C LYS A 37 -7.26 0.90 -16.64
N ALA A 38 -6.38 0.36 -15.76
CA ALA A 38 -6.30 -1.08 -15.54
C ALA A 38 -7.58 -1.64 -14.94
N LYS A 39 -8.22 -0.92 -14.01
CA LYS A 39 -9.53 -1.28 -13.44
C LYS A 39 -10.61 -1.30 -14.52
N LYS A 40 -10.64 -0.30 -15.39
CA LYS A 40 -11.59 -0.21 -16.51
C LYS A 40 -11.39 -1.33 -17.52
N GLU A 41 -10.14 -1.63 -17.90
CA GLU A 41 -9.83 -2.75 -18.80
C GLU A 41 -10.28 -4.10 -18.21
N MET A 42 -10.10 -4.31 -16.91
CA MET A 42 -10.60 -5.52 -16.24
C MET A 42 -12.14 -5.58 -16.24
N LEU A 43 -12.80 -4.47 -15.96
CA LEU A 43 -14.27 -4.38 -15.97
C LEU A 43 -14.81 -4.64 -17.38
N ASP A 44 -14.22 -4.04 -18.39
CA ASP A 44 -14.58 -4.21 -19.79
C ASP A 44 -14.37 -5.65 -20.26
N ALA A 45 -13.27 -6.31 -19.81
CA ALA A 45 -13.03 -7.73 -20.06
C ALA A 45 -14.10 -8.62 -19.41
N GLN A 46 -14.48 -8.34 -18.16
CA GLN A 46 -15.52 -9.08 -17.43
C GLN A 46 -16.91 -8.86 -18.01
N THR A 47 -17.19 -7.67 -18.56
CA THR A 47 -18.50 -7.33 -19.15
C THR A 47 -18.60 -7.64 -20.66
N GLY A 48 -17.56 -8.20 -21.26
CA GLY A 48 -17.55 -8.61 -22.68
C GLY A 48 -17.49 -7.45 -23.68
N LYS A 49 -17.20 -6.22 -23.26
CA LYS A 49 -17.18 -5.01 -24.09
C LYS A 49 -15.92 -4.82 -24.96
N ASN A 50 -14.91 -5.67 -24.85
CA ASN A 50 -13.54 -5.39 -25.29
C ASN A 50 -13.07 -6.16 -26.51
N LYS A 51 -13.80 -6.25 -27.59
CA LYS A 51 -13.30 -7.06 -28.73
C LYS A 51 -12.70 -6.33 -29.92
N THR A 52 -12.70 -4.99 -30.00
CA THR A 52 -12.32 -4.31 -31.25
C THR A 52 -11.68 -2.92 -31.15
N LYS A 53 -11.35 -2.40 -29.98
CA LYS A 53 -10.73 -1.06 -29.89
C LYS A 53 -9.20 -1.12 -30.03
N LYS A 54 -8.62 -0.21 -30.85
CA LYS A 54 -7.18 0.04 -30.85
C LYS A 54 -6.72 0.35 -29.40
N LYS A 55 -5.60 -0.22 -28.99
CA LYS A 55 -5.02 0.12 -27.70
C LYS A 55 -4.45 1.54 -27.71
N PRO A 56 -4.69 2.35 -26.68
CA PRO A 56 -4.09 3.67 -26.56
C PRO A 56 -2.56 3.57 -26.47
N CYS A 57 -1.86 4.61 -26.91
CA CYS A 57 -0.41 4.70 -26.84
C CYS A 57 0.08 4.61 -25.40
N LYS A 58 1.21 3.94 -25.19
CA LYS A 58 1.85 3.89 -23.88
C LYS A 58 2.52 5.23 -23.59
N MET A 59 2.24 5.80 -22.43
CA MET A 59 2.81 7.06 -21.96
C MET A 59 3.58 6.79 -20.68
N PRO A 60 4.92 6.66 -20.75
CA PRO A 60 5.74 6.23 -19.63
C PRO A 60 5.56 7.06 -18.36
N PHE A 61 5.54 8.39 -18.50
CA PHE A 61 5.42 9.29 -17.37
C PHE A 61 4.01 9.26 -16.75
N ASP A 62 2.96 9.21 -17.55
CA ASP A 62 1.58 9.04 -17.06
C ASP A 62 1.41 7.70 -16.32
N ASP A 63 1.97 6.62 -16.86
CA ASP A 63 1.94 5.30 -16.21
C ASP A 63 2.67 5.33 -14.84
N PHE A 64 3.82 6.03 -14.75
CA PHE A 64 4.56 6.26 -13.52
C PHE A 64 3.74 7.08 -12.51
N ALA A 65 3.23 8.25 -12.91
CA ALA A 65 2.49 9.14 -12.03
C ALA A 65 1.20 8.49 -11.48
N ARG A 66 0.50 7.72 -12.33
CA ARG A 66 -0.72 6.99 -11.93
C ARG A 66 -0.44 5.75 -11.07
N ALA A 67 0.79 5.26 -11.06
CA ALA A 67 1.19 4.17 -10.17
C ALA A 67 1.47 4.63 -8.72
N LEU A 68 1.45 5.93 -8.44
CA LEU A 68 1.51 6.51 -7.10
C LEU A 68 0.16 6.44 -6.38
N TYR A 69 0.21 6.36 -5.06
CA TYR A 69 -0.95 6.56 -4.20
C TYR A 69 -1.02 8.04 -3.79
N TRP A 70 -1.69 8.85 -4.59
CA TRP A 70 -1.85 10.27 -4.33
C TRP A 70 -2.72 10.51 -3.09
N ILE A 71 -2.22 11.33 -2.16
CA ILE A 71 -2.97 11.83 -1.01
C ILE A 71 -3.57 13.20 -1.34
N THR A 72 -2.79 14.03 -2.03
CA THR A 72 -3.27 15.28 -2.65
C THR A 72 -3.97 14.99 -3.97
N GLU A 73 -4.67 15.94 -4.52
CA GLU A 73 -5.27 15.82 -5.84
C GLU A 73 -4.20 15.58 -6.91
N MET A 74 -4.43 14.61 -7.77
CA MET A 74 -3.54 14.31 -8.90
C MET A 74 -3.82 15.31 -10.03
N PRO A 75 -2.83 16.11 -10.46
CA PRO A 75 -3.04 17.05 -11.56
C PRO A 75 -3.11 16.31 -12.88
N THR A 76 -4.01 16.72 -13.75
CA THR A 76 -4.18 16.12 -15.07
C THR A 76 -4.47 17.16 -16.13
N GLU A 77 -4.14 16.84 -17.38
CA GLU A 77 -4.49 17.60 -18.55
C GLU A 77 -5.02 16.69 -19.66
N ILE A 78 -5.83 17.27 -20.56
CA ILE A 78 -6.43 16.52 -21.66
C ILE A 78 -5.54 16.64 -22.88
N VAL A 79 -5.08 15.49 -23.41
CA VAL A 79 -4.32 15.42 -24.68
C VAL A 79 -4.98 14.43 -25.63
N LYS A 80 -4.69 14.56 -26.92
CA LYS A 80 -5.12 13.57 -27.92
C LYS A 80 -4.16 12.39 -27.94
N ASP A 81 -4.70 11.17 -27.78
CA ASP A 81 -3.91 9.94 -27.89
C ASP A 81 -3.44 9.75 -29.34
N PRO A 82 -2.12 9.58 -29.59
CA PRO A 82 -1.58 9.48 -30.95
C PRO A 82 -2.08 8.27 -31.75
N SER A 83 -2.49 7.19 -31.07
CA SER A 83 -2.92 5.96 -31.75
C SER A 83 -4.42 5.87 -31.97
N THR A 84 -5.22 6.43 -31.07
CA THR A 84 -6.70 6.37 -31.14
C THR A 84 -7.33 7.68 -31.58
N ASN A 85 -6.61 8.80 -31.49
CA ASN A 85 -7.09 10.18 -31.69
C ASN A 85 -8.26 10.56 -30.73
N GLU A 86 -8.47 9.80 -29.67
CA GLU A 86 -9.45 10.12 -28.61
C GLU A 86 -8.79 11.06 -27.57
N ASP A 87 -9.61 11.87 -26.92
CA ASP A 87 -9.16 12.69 -25.80
C ASP A 87 -8.81 11.79 -24.60
N ARG A 88 -7.64 12.03 -24.03
CA ARG A 88 -7.09 11.28 -22.92
C ARG A 88 -6.60 12.22 -21.85
N ASP A 89 -6.99 11.91 -20.62
CA ASP A 89 -6.54 12.56 -19.41
C ASP A 89 -5.18 11.97 -18.99
N ILE A 90 -4.15 12.80 -18.88
CA ILE A 90 -2.77 12.39 -18.54
C ILE A 90 -2.15 13.27 -17.46
N VAL A 91 -1.12 12.76 -16.81
CA VAL A 91 -0.18 13.53 -15.98
C VAL A 91 1.10 13.75 -16.79
N SER A 92 1.40 15.00 -17.16
CA SER A 92 2.68 15.35 -17.76
C SER A 92 3.77 15.57 -16.70
N GLU A 93 5.03 15.53 -17.13
CA GLU A 93 6.19 15.79 -16.26
C GLU A 93 6.12 17.18 -15.65
N GLU A 94 5.75 18.18 -16.45
CA GLU A 94 5.61 19.57 -16.02
C GLU A 94 4.55 19.75 -14.92
N LEU A 95 3.38 19.09 -15.06
CA LEU A 95 2.33 19.13 -14.06
C LEU A 95 2.74 18.40 -12.78
N PHE A 96 3.47 17.29 -12.91
CA PHE A 96 3.99 16.55 -11.79
C PHE A 96 5.00 17.36 -10.98
N ASP A 97 5.98 17.96 -11.64
CA ASP A 97 7.01 18.80 -11.01
C ASP A 97 6.39 20.00 -10.29
N LYS A 98 5.42 20.65 -10.92
CA LYS A 98 4.65 21.71 -10.28
C LYS A 98 3.90 21.20 -9.05
N ALA A 99 3.28 20.04 -9.12
CA ALA A 99 2.60 19.47 -7.95
C ALA A 99 3.59 19.16 -6.80
N ILE A 100 4.81 18.70 -7.12
CA ILE A 100 5.87 18.51 -6.11
C ILE A 100 6.24 19.86 -5.46
N GLU A 101 6.43 20.93 -6.23
CA GLU A 101 6.70 22.27 -5.73
C GLU A 101 5.55 22.80 -4.84
N ASP A 102 4.31 22.50 -5.20
CA ASP A 102 3.09 22.82 -4.43
C ASP A 102 2.89 21.90 -3.21
N GLY A 103 3.80 20.96 -2.94
CA GLY A 103 3.80 20.10 -1.77
C GLY A 103 2.92 18.86 -1.90
N ALA A 104 2.88 18.24 -3.08
CA ALA A 104 2.19 16.97 -3.32
C ALA A 104 2.61 15.91 -2.31
N LYS A 105 1.63 15.10 -1.88
CA LYS A 105 1.83 14.03 -0.91
C LYS A 105 1.43 12.69 -1.52
N PHE A 106 2.30 11.71 -1.31
CA PHE A 106 2.10 10.34 -1.78
C PHE A 106 2.00 9.39 -0.60
N GLY A 107 1.22 8.36 -0.75
CA GLY A 107 0.97 7.40 0.30
C GLY A 107 1.38 5.98 -0.06
N PHE A 108 1.22 5.10 0.92
CA PHE A 108 1.31 3.65 0.73
C PHE A 108 0.27 2.96 1.62
N PRO A 109 -0.37 1.85 1.19
CA PRO A 109 -1.43 1.21 1.95
C PRO A 109 -0.99 0.78 3.36
N VAL A 110 -1.66 1.28 4.39
CA VAL A 110 -1.39 0.95 5.80
C VAL A 110 -1.54 -0.54 6.07
N SER A 111 -2.51 -1.18 5.41
CA SER A 111 -2.77 -2.62 5.52
C SER A 111 -1.57 -3.49 5.13
N ALA A 112 -0.69 -3.01 4.23
CA ALA A 112 0.48 -3.76 3.79
C ALA A 112 1.45 -4.04 4.95
N PHE A 113 1.67 -3.08 5.83
CA PHE A 113 2.54 -3.23 7.01
C PHE A 113 1.98 -4.26 7.99
N LYS A 114 0.66 -4.25 8.22
CA LYS A 114 -0.01 -5.24 9.06
C LYS A 114 0.07 -6.64 8.46
N LEU A 115 -0.17 -6.76 7.16
CA LEU A 115 -0.09 -8.04 6.45
C LEU A 115 1.33 -8.62 6.48
N ALA A 116 2.35 -7.77 6.28
CA ALA A 116 3.76 -8.18 6.37
C ALA A 116 4.09 -8.72 7.77
N GLY A 117 3.72 -8.00 8.83
CA GLY A 117 3.92 -8.45 10.22
C GLY A 117 3.22 -9.77 10.52
N ASN A 118 1.93 -9.89 10.17
CA ASN A 118 1.17 -11.13 10.39
C ASN A 118 1.77 -12.33 9.63
N SER A 119 2.22 -12.10 8.41
CA SER A 119 2.88 -13.13 7.59
C SER A 119 4.21 -13.58 8.20
N ALA A 120 5.04 -12.63 8.63
CA ALA A 120 6.32 -12.92 9.26
C ALA A 120 6.15 -13.70 10.58
N ALA A 121 5.28 -13.25 11.46
CA ALA A 121 5.01 -13.92 12.74
C ALA A 121 4.55 -15.38 12.57
N TYR A 122 3.72 -15.62 11.55
CA TYR A 122 3.32 -16.99 11.22
C TYR A 122 4.50 -17.84 10.69
N ARG A 123 5.31 -17.31 9.78
CA ARG A 123 6.46 -18.02 9.19
C ARG A 123 7.56 -18.31 10.23
N MET A 124 7.71 -17.42 11.22
CA MET A 124 8.63 -17.60 12.35
C MET A 124 8.09 -18.53 13.44
N GLY A 125 6.84 -19.01 13.31
CA GLY A 125 6.22 -19.89 14.30
C GLY A 125 5.79 -19.20 15.59
N TRP A 126 5.75 -17.86 15.62
CA TRP A 126 5.32 -17.11 16.81
C TRP A 126 3.82 -17.23 17.06
N VAL A 127 3.05 -17.45 16.00
CA VAL A 127 1.61 -17.71 16.07
C VAL A 127 1.23 -18.95 15.25
N LYS A 128 0.21 -19.68 15.71
CA LYS A 128 -0.25 -20.90 15.03
C LYS A 128 -0.92 -20.64 13.69
N ASN A 129 -1.52 -19.45 13.53
CA ASN A 129 -2.10 -18.99 12.27
C ASN A 129 -2.12 -17.46 12.23
N GLN A 130 -2.18 -16.90 11.04
CA GLN A 130 -2.19 -15.43 10.82
C GLN A 130 -3.47 -14.75 11.37
N MET A 131 -4.58 -15.49 11.49
CA MET A 131 -5.85 -14.94 11.98
C MET A 131 -5.78 -14.54 13.45
N ALA A 132 -4.90 -15.17 14.25
CA ALA A 132 -4.72 -14.84 15.65
C ALA A 132 -4.32 -13.38 15.88
N LEU A 133 -3.62 -12.76 14.93
CA LEU A 133 -3.17 -11.36 15.01
C LEU A 133 -4.15 -10.34 14.42
N ARG A 134 -5.18 -10.76 13.70
CA ARG A 134 -6.08 -9.84 12.99
C ARG A 134 -6.79 -8.86 13.90
N GLY A 135 -7.21 -9.30 15.08
CA GLY A 135 -7.88 -8.48 16.10
C GLY A 135 -6.96 -7.91 17.16
N ALA A 136 -5.70 -8.38 17.25
CA ALA A 136 -4.78 -8.01 18.31
C ALA A 136 -4.30 -6.56 18.20
N TYR A 137 -4.11 -6.07 16.99
CA TYR A 137 -3.66 -4.70 16.76
C TYR A 137 -4.19 -4.11 15.45
N PHE A 138 -4.17 -2.78 15.38
CA PHE A 138 -4.54 -2.00 14.19
C PHE A 138 -3.51 -0.92 13.95
N LEU A 139 -3.22 -0.67 12.68
CA LEU A 139 -2.42 0.46 12.23
C LEU A 139 -3.36 1.48 11.61
N LYS A 140 -3.21 2.74 11.97
CA LYS A 140 -4.03 3.85 11.49
C LYS A 140 -3.14 4.96 10.97
N SER A 141 -3.59 5.65 9.95
CA SER A 141 -3.00 6.89 9.44
C SER A 141 -4.00 8.02 9.52
N LYS A 142 -3.51 9.24 9.67
CA LYS A 142 -4.36 10.44 9.57
C LYS A 142 -4.90 10.69 8.17
N TYR A 143 -4.38 9.97 7.17
CA TYR A 143 -4.81 10.04 5.76
C TYR A 143 -5.67 8.85 5.34
N GLY A 144 -6.34 8.19 6.28
CA GLY A 144 -7.23 7.06 6.02
C GLY A 144 -6.47 5.75 5.75
N GLU A 145 -6.70 5.14 4.59
CA GLU A 145 -6.14 3.83 4.24
C GLU A 145 -4.67 3.86 3.82
N VAL A 146 -4.12 5.05 3.59
CA VAL A 146 -2.72 5.24 3.16
C VAL A 146 -1.90 5.95 4.22
N ALA A 147 -0.67 5.52 4.41
CA ALA A 147 0.35 6.20 5.19
C ALA A 147 1.06 7.21 4.28
N TRP A 148 1.26 8.45 4.73
CA TRP A 148 2.06 9.41 3.98
C TRP A 148 3.53 9.00 3.99
N ILE A 149 4.08 8.76 2.81
CA ILE A 149 5.51 8.46 2.61
C ILE A 149 6.28 9.78 2.55
N GLN A 150 7.27 9.88 3.40
CA GLN A 150 8.14 11.04 3.59
C GLN A 150 9.60 10.61 3.39
N GLY A 151 10.50 11.55 3.20
CA GLY A 151 11.95 11.32 3.08
C GLY A 151 12.51 11.78 1.74
N CYS A 152 11.95 11.36 0.63
CA CYS A 152 12.33 11.82 -0.70
C CYS A 152 11.13 11.91 -1.65
N THR A 153 11.31 12.58 -2.78
CA THR A 153 10.38 12.54 -3.91
C THR A 153 10.51 11.21 -4.65
N PRO A 154 9.42 10.66 -5.20
CA PRO A 154 9.50 9.42 -5.96
C PRO A 154 10.21 9.63 -7.30
N VAL A 155 11.05 8.67 -7.68
CA VAL A 155 11.73 8.63 -8.97
C VAL A 155 11.12 7.54 -9.86
N MET A 156 11.12 7.78 -11.18
CA MET A 156 10.60 6.81 -12.14
C MET A 156 11.60 5.67 -12.33
N ARG A 157 11.13 4.44 -12.15
CA ARG A 157 11.87 3.21 -12.42
C ARG A 157 11.22 2.45 -13.57
N GLU A 158 12.02 1.98 -14.51
CA GLU A 158 11.60 1.09 -15.59
C GLU A 158 11.89 -0.36 -15.24
N ASP A 159 10.86 -1.20 -15.24
CA ASP A 159 10.95 -2.63 -14.98
C ASP A 159 10.42 -3.45 -16.16
N MET A 160 11.23 -4.35 -16.69
CA MET A 160 10.77 -5.36 -17.61
C MET A 160 10.14 -6.52 -16.83
N VAL A 161 8.87 -6.77 -17.06
CA VAL A 161 8.12 -7.85 -16.39
C VAL A 161 7.61 -8.87 -17.39
N LYS A 162 7.59 -10.14 -17.00
CA LYS A 162 6.96 -11.20 -17.80
C LYS A 162 5.45 -11.18 -17.58
N VAL A 163 4.68 -11.14 -18.66
CA VAL A 163 3.22 -11.17 -18.65
C VAL A 163 2.75 -12.43 -19.35
N GLY A 164 2.33 -13.45 -18.58
CA GLY A 164 1.91 -14.73 -19.12
C GLY A 164 3.06 -15.55 -19.76
N MET A 165 2.71 -16.49 -20.61
CA MET A 165 3.70 -17.31 -21.32
C MET A 165 4.16 -16.60 -22.60
N GLY A 166 5.40 -16.08 -22.59
CA GLY A 166 6.11 -15.62 -23.79
C GLY A 166 6.00 -14.14 -24.14
N SER A 167 5.35 -13.30 -23.32
CA SER A 167 5.34 -11.86 -23.52
C SER A 167 6.04 -11.11 -22.39
N SER A 168 6.72 -10.01 -22.72
CA SER A 168 7.30 -9.08 -21.77
C SER A 168 6.60 -7.72 -21.89
N ASP A 169 6.49 -7.00 -20.78
CA ASP A 169 5.93 -5.65 -20.71
C ASP A 169 6.90 -4.75 -19.95
N LEU A 170 7.03 -3.49 -20.36
CA LEU A 170 7.75 -2.47 -19.62
C LEU A 170 6.77 -1.78 -18.69
N ARG A 171 7.12 -1.69 -17.41
CA ARG A 171 6.33 -0.98 -16.39
C ARG A 171 7.14 0.14 -15.79
N TYR A 172 6.51 1.28 -15.70
CA TYR A 172 7.08 2.48 -15.10
C TYR A 172 6.52 2.62 -13.70
N ARG A 173 7.38 2.42 -12.69
CA ARG A 173 6.99 2.34 -11.28
C ARG A 173 7.67 3.41 -10.47
N PRO A 174 6.94 4.04 -9.53
CA PRO A 174 7.56 4.95 -8.58
C PRO A 174 8.43 4.20 -7.56
N MET A 175 9.60 4.75 -7.29
CA MET A 175 10.52 4.28 -6.28
C MET A 175 10.89 5.43 -5.34
N PHE A 176 10.72 5.21 -4.04
CA PHE A 176 11.22 6.09 -2.98
C PHE A 176 12.55 5.52 -2.49
N GLU A 177 13.66 6.23 -2.73
CA GLU A 177 15.01 5.76 -2.39
C GLU A 177 15.24 5.73 -0.87
N SER A 178 14.75 6.76 -0.18
CA SER A 178 14.72 6.82 1.28
C SER A 178 13.32 7.23 1.74
N TRP A 179 12.78 6.54 2.73
CA TRP A 179 11.40 6.78 3.11
C TRP A 179 11.12 6.43 4.57
N TYR A 180 10.15 7.11 5.12
CA TYR A 180 9.53 6.78 6.40
C TYR A 180 8.05 7.17 6.38
N CYS A 181 7.28 6.62 7.31
CA CYS A 181 5.92 7.05 7.55
C CYS A 181 5.55 6.94 9.03
N ASP A 182 4.70 7.84 9.50
CA ASP A 182 4.21 7.86 10.88
C ASP A 182 2.81 7.25 10.94
N LEU A 183 2.62 6.33 11.88
CA LEU A 183 1.37 5.60 12.10
C LEU A 183 0.98 5.62 13.58
N ILE A 184 -0.30 5.42 13.82
CA ILE A 184 -0.86 5.14 15.14
C ILE A 184 -1.06 3.63 15.25
N LEU A 185 -0.39 3.02 16.20
CA LEU A 185 -0.57 1.62 16.57
C LEU A 185 -1.61 1.54 17.70
N THR A 186 -2.73 0.89 17.45
CA THR A 186 -3.76 0.58 18.45
C THR A 186 -3.69 -0.91 18.77
N ILE A 187 -3.54 -1.27 20.03
CA ILE A 187 -3.41 -2.64 20.52
C ILE A 187 -4.59 -3.00 21.41
N ASN A 188 -5.21 -4.15 21.17
CA ASN A 188 -6.24 -4.72 22.02
C ASN A 188 -5.58 -5.58 23.12
N THR A 189 -5.57 -5.10 24.35
CA THR A 189 -4.93 -5.82 25.48
C THR A 189 -5.57 -7.17 25.78
N GLY A 190 -6.84 -7.35 25.46
CA GLY A 190 -7.57 -8.61 25.64
C GLY A 190 -7.03 -9.81 24.84
N PHE A 191 -6.12 -9.57 23.87
CA PHE A 191 -5.44 -10.64 23.14
C PHE A 191 -4.16 -11.15 23.83
N GLY A 192 -3.77 -10.56 24.97
CA GLY A 192 -2.64 -11.02 25.77
C GLY A 192 -1.27 -10.71 25.17
N MET A 193 -1.18 -9.77 24.22
CA MET A 193 0.06 -9.31 23.61
C MET A 193 0.42 -7.92 24.13
N SER A 194 1.70 -7.71 24.45
CA SER A 194 2.23 -6.42 24.86
C SER A 194 2.49 -5.50 23.64
N VAL A 195 2.78 -4.23 23.90
CA VAL A 195 3.23 -3.26 22.88
C VAL A 195 4.50 -3.75 22.19
N ASP A 196 5.46 -4.25 22.98
CA ASP A 196 6.74 -4.75 22.46
C ASP A 196 6.56 -5.98 21.58
N ASP A 197 5.65 -6.89 21.93
CA ASP A 197 5.34 -8.05 21.07
C ASP A 197 4.84 -7.62 19.70
N ILE A 198 3.93 -6.65 19.66
CA ILE A 198 3.36 -6.15 18.41
C ILE A 198 4.41 -5.37 17.59
N ILE A 199 5.24 -4.56 18.24
CA ILE A 199 6.36 -3.87 17.55
C ILE A 199 7.30 -4.90 16.94
N ASN A 200 7.64 -5.96 17.67
CA ASN A 200 8.49 -7.04 17.15
C ASN A 200 7.83 -7.77 15.97
N VAL A 201 6.51 -7.98 15.99
CA VAL A 201 5.75 -8.54 14.85
C VAL A 201 5.87 -7.63 13.63
N ILE A 202 5.72 -6.30 13.79
CA ILE A 202 5.83 -5.36 12.68
C ILE A 202 7.27 -5.31 12.15
N ASN A 203 8.29 -5.29 13.03
CA ASN A 203 9.70 -5.35 12.65
C ASN A 203 10.05 -6.63 11.87
N ALA A 204 9.57 -7.78 12.34
CA ALA A 204 9.75 -9.03 11.63
C ALA A 204 9.13 -8.99 10.23
N GLY A 205 7.99 -8.29 10.09
CA GLY A 205 7.36 -8.01 8.79
C GLY A 205 8.28 -7.25 7.86
N GLY A 206 8.97 -6.22 8.36
CA GLY A 206 9.91 -5.42 7.58
C GLY A 206 11.14 -6.20 7.13
N ALA A 207 11.73 -6.95 8.05
CA ALA A 207 12.95 -7.70 7.77
C ALA A 207 12.74 -8.93 6.86
N GLY A 208 11.65 -9.68 7.07
CA GLY A 208 11.47 -10.99 6.43
C GLY A 208 10.47 -11.03 5.28
N VAL A 209 9.52 -10.10 5.22
CA VAL A 209 8.45 -10.06 4.22
C VAL A 209 8.58 -8.84 3.32
N GLY A 210 8.79 -7.66 3.93
CA GLY A 210 8.84 -6.38 3.23
C GLY A 210 7.49 -5.93 2.68
N VAL A 211 7.49 -4.75 2.05
CA VAL A 211 6.30 -4.14 1.43
C VAL A 211 6.60 -3.64 0.01
N GLY A 212 5.58 -3.44 -0.80
CA GLY A 212 5.72 -2.98 -2.18
C GLY A 212 6.16 -4.08 -3.14
N GLU A 213 6.68 -3.65 -4.29
CA GLU A 213 7.16 -4.54 -5.35
C GLU A 213 8.59 -5.01 -5.06
N TRP A 214 8.97 -6.17 -5.59
CA TRP A 214 10.31 -6.76 -5.43
C TRP A 214 10.77 -6.89 -3.97
N ARG A 215 9.81 -7.11 -3.04
CA ARG A 215 10.07 -7.31 -1.62
C ARG A 215 10.65 -8.71 -1.34
N PRO A 216 11.29 -8.94 -0.18
CA PRO A 216 11.88 -10.24 0.20
C PRO A 216 10.94 -11.42 0.06
N GLU A 217 9.65 -11.28 0.37
CA GLU A 217 8.65 -12.34 0.15
C GLU A 217 8.54 -12.82 -1.31
N ARG A 218 9.03 -12.03 -2.26
CA ARG A 218 9.06 -12.28 -3.70
C ARG A 218 10.47 -12.40 -4.24
N ASP A 219 11.40 -12.85 -3.41
CA ASP A 219 12.83 -13.01 -3.73
C ASP A 219 13.52 -11.71 -4.15
N GLY A 220 12.97 -10.57 -3.73
CA GLY A 220 13.53 -9.25 -3.97
C GLY A 220 14.27 -8.69 -2.76
N ILE A 221 14.76 -7.46 -2.89
CA ILE A 221 15.58 -6.77 -1.88
C ILE A 221 15.01 -5.41 -1.46
N PHE A 222 13.83 -5.05 -1.97
CA PHE A 222 13.21 -3.74 -1.78
C PHE A 222 12.13 -3.78 -0.70
N GLY A 223 11.80 -2.60 -0.15
CA GLY A 223 10.69 -2.42 0.79
C GLY A 223 10.90 -3.07 2.16
N THR A 224 12.14 -3.30 2.56
CA THR A 224 12.48 -3.68 3.94
C THR A 224 12.41 -2.45 4.84
N TYR A 225 12.08 -2.65 6.12
CA TYR A 225 11.89 -1.55 7.07
C TYR A 225 12.05 -2.02 8.51
N HIS A 226 12.24 -1.07 9.42
CA HIS A 226 12.15 -1.25 10.86
C HIS A 226 11.19 -0.24 11.49
N VAL A 227 10.87 -0.44 12.78
CA VAL A 227 9.96 0.42 13.55
C VAL A 227 10.74 1.19 14.60
N GLU A 228 10.49 2.48 14.67
CA GLU A 228 10.92 3.36 15.75
C GLU A 228 9.70 3.80 16.58
N VAL A 229 9.84 3.86 17.90
CA VAL A 229 8.81 4.43 18.78
C VAL A 229 9.00 5.94 18.86
N VAL A 230 7.98 6.68 18.44
CA VAL A 230 7.98 8.15 18.53
C VAL A 230 7.44 8.58 19.88
N LYS A 231 8.28 9.25 20.67
CA LYS A 231 7.91 9.79 21.99
C LYS A 231 7.02 11.02 21.87
#